data_df93d5209fadf4c4d254b90b24913c33
#
_entry.id   df93d5209fadf4c4d254b90b24913c33
#
_cell.length_a   1.000
_cell.length_b   1.000
_cell.length_c   1.000
_cell.angle_alpha   90.00
_cell.angle_beta   90.00
_cell.angle_gamma   90.00
#
_symmetry.space_group_name_H-M   'P 1'
#
loop_
_entity.id
_entity.type
_entity.pdbx_description
1 polymer ?
#
loop_
_entity_poly.entity_id
_entity_poly.type
_entity_poly.pdbx_seq_one_letter_code
_entity_poly.pdbx_strand_id
1 'polypeptide(L)'
;MKATMKAKDRIDDLRSCAVFKTAIGWCGLVMARGKVRRLYIGYASPRQLKRHIRNAFGDDICFKHSTAMKMIIQKLRSCCAGKKVSLSSVPLDWSSLTPFQQKVLRAAARIPCGSVATYGGLARKIGSPRGARAVGNALGRNPFPLLIPCHRVIKGDGGIGGFSGVAGVPLKKKLLGLEGVCLV
;
A
#
# COMPACT_ATOMS: atom_id res chain seq x y z
N MET A 1 -12.01 30.16 -26.20
CA MET A 1 -13.01 29.07 -26.14
C MET A 1 -12.60 28.09 -25.04
N LYS A 2 -13.26 28.09 -23.86
CA LYS A 2 -13.04 27.11 -22.80
C LYS A 2 -13.86 25.86 -23.11
N ALA A 3 -13.18 24.74 -23.41
CA ALA A 3 -13.84 23.46 -23.66
C ALA A 3 -14.53 23.01 -22.35
N THR A 4 -15.84 22.88 -22.42
CA THR A 4 -16.68 22.39 -21.31
C THR A 4 -16.41 20.89 -21.17
N MET A 5 -15.60 20.51 -20.19
CA MET A 5 -15.41 19.10 -19.81
C MET A 5 -16.76 18.47 -19.50
N LYS A 6 -17.09 17.34 -20.12
CA LYS A 6 -18.33 16.59 -19.88
C LYS A 6 -18.42 16.19 -18.41
N ALA A 7 -19.62 16.15 -17.83
CA ALA A 7 -19.87 15.82 -16.44
C ALA A 7 -19.25 14.46 -16.02
N LYS A 8 -19.11 13.51 -16.95
CA LYS A 8 -18.46 12.21 -16.76
C LYS A 8 -16.96 12.35 -16.51
N ASP A 9 -16.27 13.29 -17.19
CA ASP A 9 -14.83 13.54 -17.00
C ASP A 9 -14.52 14.23 -15.66
N ARG A 10 -15.48 15.01 -15.12
CA ARG A 10 -15.41 15.58 -13.78
C ARG A 10 -15.54 14.54 -12.67
N ILE A 11 -16.32 13.47 -12.89
CA ILE A 11 -16.52 12.40 -11.91
C ILE A 11 -15.28 11.50 -11.83
N ASP A 12 -14.57 11.26 -12.95
CA ASP A 12 -13.34 10.48 -13.00
C ASP A 12 -12.12 11.22 -12.42
N ASP A 13 -12.14 12.55 -12.37
CA ASP A 13 -11.09 13.38 -11.75
C ASP A 13 -11.29 13.54 -10.23
N LEU A 14 -12.48 13.24 -9.70
CA LEU A 14 -12.78 13.29 -8.27
C LEU A 14 -11.99 12.18 -7.53
N ARG A 15 -11.20 12.61 -6.55
CA ARG A 15 -10.56 11.69 -5.61
C ARG A 15 -11.63 10.99 -4.80
N SER A 16 -11.85 9.71 -5.07
CA SER A 16 -12.80 8.88 -4.34
C SER A 16 -12.09 8.07 -3.25
N CYS A 17 -12.78 7.88 -2.13
CA CYS A 17 -12.24 7.16 -0.98
C CYS A 17 -13.26 6.19 -0.42
N ALA A 18 -12.77 5.01 -0.02
CA ALA A 18 -13.53 4.05 0.75
C ALA A 18 -12.83 3.74 2.07
N VAL A 19 -13.58 3.73 3.16
CA VAL A 19 -13.13 3.27 4.48
C VAL A 19 -13.86 1.97 4.81
N PHE A 20 -13.11 0.92 5.13
CA PHE A 20 -13.65 -0.43 5.34
C PHE A 20 -12.88 -1.20 6.41
N LYS A 21 -13.57 -2.13 7.08
CA LYS A 21 -12.99 -2.98 8.12
C LYS A 21 -12.39 -4.26 7.51
N THR A 22 -11.27 -4.70 8.08
CA THR A 22 -10.57 -5.94 7.75
C THR A 22 -10.11 -6.67 9.02
N ALA A 23 -9.55 -7.87 8.89
CA ALA A 23 -8.97 -8.61 10.02
C ALA A 23 -7.72 -7.94 10.65
N ILE A 24 -7.12 -6.97 9.95
CA ILE A 24 -5.97 -6.20 10.45
C ILE A 24 -6.33 -4.78 10.92
N GLY A 25 -7.62 -4.48 11.07
CA GLY A 25 -8.12 -3.15 11.45
C GLY A 25 -8.81 -2.42 10.29
N TRP A 26 -9.04 -1.13 10.47
CA TRP A 26 -9.65 -0.28 9.46
C TRP A 26 -8.65 0.09 8.37
N CYS A 27 -9.11 0.04 7.13
CA CYS A 27 -8.34 0.37 5.93
C CYS A 27 -9.04 1.47 5.15
N GLY A 28 -8.25 2.30 4.46
CA GLY A 28 -8.73 3.36 3.59
C GLY A 28 -8.12 3.25 2.20
N LEU A 29 -8.94 3.15 1.17
CA LEU A 29 -8.52 3.10 -0.23
C LEU A 29 -8.85 4.42 -0.90
N VAL A 30 -7.83 5.15 -1.36
CA VAL A 30 -7.98 6.39 -2.13
C VAL A 30 -7.65 6.11 -3.58
N MET A 31 -8.57 6.46 -4.47
CA MET A 31 -8.41 6.31 -5.92
C MET A 31 -8.62 7.65 -6.62
N ALA A 32 -7.95 7.83 -7.74
CA ALA A 32 -8.18 8.90 -8.70
C ALA A 32 -7.92 8.38 -10.12
N ARG A 33 -8.73 8.77 -11.08
CA ARG A 33 -8.58 8.37 -12.50
C ARG A 33 -8.42 6.85 -12.67
N GLY A 34 -9.24 6.06 -11.95
CA GLY A 34 -9.19 4.60 -12.01
C GLY A 34 -7.97 3.93 -11.38
N LYS A 35 -7.03 4.68 -10.78
CA LYS A 35 -5.81 4.16 -10.16
C LYS A 35 -5.79 4.38 -8.65
N VAL A 36 -5.20 3.45 -7.92
CA VAL A 36 -4.97 3.61 -6.47
C VAL A 36 -3.88 4.66 -6.25
N ARG A 37 -4.25 5.73 -5.54
CA ARG A 37 -3.34 6.80 -5.10
C ARG A 37 -2.69 6.47 -3.77
N ARG A 38 -3.48 5.88 -2.85
CA ARG A 38 -2.99 5.50 -1.53
C ARG A 38 -3.86 4.43 -0.89
N LEU A 39 -3.22 3.54 -0.15
CA LEU A 39 -3.86 2.57 0.72
C LEU A 39 -3.38 2.82 2.16
N TYR A 40 -4.32 2.98 3.07
CA TYR A 40 -4.09 3.06 4.52
C TYR A 40 -4.50 1.75 5.16
N ILE A 41 -3.72 1.26 6.13
CA ILE A 41 -3.97 -0.04 6.78
C ILE A 41 -3.75 0.04 8.29
N GLY A 42 -4.43 -0.83 9.05
CA GLY A 42 -4.16 -1.05 10.46
C GLY A 42 -4.65 0.03 11.42
N TYR A 43 -5.63 0.84 11.04
CA TYR A 43 -6.21 1.84 11.93
C TYR A 43 -7.17 1.19 12.93
N ALA A 44 -7.16 1.68 14.17
CA ALA A 44 -8.09 1.23 15.21
C ALA A 44 -9.51 1.79 15.01
N SER A 45 -9.64 2.99 14.46
CA SER A 45 -10.91 3.70 14.33
C SER A 45 -11.14 4.27 12.92
N PRO A 46 -12.35 4.13 12.37
CA PRO A 46 -12.71 4.73 11.08
C PRO A 46 -12.73 6.26 11.15
N ARG A 47 -13.03 6.85 12.31
CA ARG A 47 -13.04 8.31 12.53
C ARG A 47 -11.61 8.86 12.41
N GLN A 48 -10.65 8.22 13.08
CA GLN A 48 -9.22 8.58 13.00
C GLN A 48 -8.72 8.49 11.55
N LEU A 49 -9.05 7.41 10.85
CA LEU A 49 -8.65 7.19 9.46
C LEU A 49 -9.25 8.25 8.53
N LYS A 50 -10.54 8.55 8.64
CA LYS A 50 -11.20 9.60 7.83
C LYS A 50 -10.55 10.97 8.04
N ARG A 51 -10.24 11.33 9.30
CA ARG A 51 -9.51 12.57 9.62
C ARG A 51 -8.14 12.61 8.96
N HIS A 52 -7.38 11.49 9.04
CA HIS A 52 -6.06 11.40 8.41
C HIS A 52 -6.14 11.54 6.88
N ILE A 53 -7.16 10.93 6.27
CA ILE A 53 -7.36 11.02 4.81
C ILE A 53 -7.72 12.47 4.41
N ARG A 54 -8.62 13.14 5.13
CA ARG A 54 -8.95 14.55 4.87
C ARG A 54 -7.73 15.46 5.01
N ASN A 55 -6.94 15.30 6.05
CA ASN A 55 -5.70 16.06 6.25
C ASN A 55 -4.71 15.87 5.09
N ALA A 56 -4.67 14.70 4.45
CA ALA A 56 -3.74 14.37 3.38
C ALA A 56 -4.23 14.76 1.97
N PHE A 57 -5.55 14.80 1.75
CA PHE A 57 -6.15 14.97 0.42
C PHE A 57 -7.12 16.15 0.31
N GLY A 58 -7.45 16.82 1.42
CA GLY A 58 -8.43 17.90 1.47
C GLY A 58 -9.83 17.41 1.84
N ASP A 59 -10.72 18.34 2.17
CA ASP A 59 -12.09 18.05 2.60
C ASP A 59 -13.02 17.69 1.43
N ASP A 60 -12.64 18.03 0.21
CA ASP A 60 -13.33 17.72 -1.04
C ASP A 60 -13.22 16.25 -1.46
N ILE A 61 -12.48 15.43 -0.70
CA ILE A 61 -12.40 13.99 -0.97
C ILE A 61 -13.76 13.31 -0.80
N CYS A 62 -14.22 12.62 -1.84
CA CYS A 62 -15.53 11.98 -1.87
C CYS A 62 -15.47 10.57 -1.26
N PHE A 63 -16.20 10.35 -0.15
CA PHE A 63 -16.37 9.02 0.46
C PHE A 63 -17.47 8.21 -0.25
N LYS A 64 -17.23 7.82 -1.49
CA LYS A 64 -18.11 6.97 -2.30
C LYS A 64 -17.38 5.74 -2.81
N HIS A 65 -18.09 4.62 -2.91
CA HIS A 65 -17.56 3.35 -3.40
C HIS A 65 -17.91 3.15 -4.87
N SER A 66 -16.95 3.22 -5.77
CA SER A 66 -17.12 2.78 -7.16
C SER A 66 -17.11 1.24 -7.26
N THR A 67 -17.61 0.69 -8.36
CA THR A 67 -17.58 -0.76 -8.62
C THR A 67 -16.13 -1.29 -8.61
N ALA A 68 -15.20 -0.56 -9.23
CA ALA A 68 -13.78 -0.92 -9.21
C ALA A 68 -13.21 -0.97 -7.78
N MET A 69 -13.58 -0.02 -6.92
CA MET A 69 -13.19 -0.03 -5.50
C MET A 69 -13.74 -1.25 -4.77
N LYS A 70 -14.99 -1.65 -5.00
CA LYS A 70 -15.60 -2.82 -4.35
C LYS A 70 -14.80 -4.09 -4.62
N MET A 71 -14.37 -4.32 -5.86
CA MET A 71 -13.55 -5.48 -6.24
C MET A 71 -12.18 -5.47 -5.55
N ILE A 72 -11.52 -4.31 -5.49
CA ILE A 72 -10.22 -4.17 -4.81
C ILE A 72 -10.39 -4.40 -3.31
N ILE A 73 -11.43 -3.83 -2.68
CA ILE A 73 -11.72 -4.01 -1.26
C ILE A 73 -11.97 -5.48 -0.93
N GLN A 74 -12.70 -6.23 -1.75
CA GLN A 74 -12.92 -7.65 -1.56
C GLN A 74 -11.62 -8.44 -1.57
N LYS A 75 -10.73 -8.17 -2.55
CA LYS A 75 -9.40 -8.77 -2.61
C LYS A 75 -8.56 -8.44 -1.36
N LEU A 76 -8.57 -7.17 -0.92
CA LEU A 76 -7.84 -6.73 0.27
C LEU A 76 -8.37 -7.40 1.55
N ARG A 77 -9.69 -7.53 1.71
CA ARG A 77 -10.30 -8.26 2.84
C ARG A 77 -9.85 -9.72 2.87
N SER A 78 -9.86 -10.40 1.73
CA SER A 78 -9.40 -11.79 1.60
C SER A 78 -7.91 -11.92 1.94
N CYS A 79 -7.07 -11.03 1.43
CA CYS A 79 -5.64 -10.98 1.76
C CYS A 79 -5.41 -10.77 3.27
N CYS A 80 -6.11 -9.81 3.89
CA CYS A 80 -6.04 -9.56 5.33
C CYS A 80 -6.57 -10.70 6.20
N ALA A 81 -7.36 -11.62 5.64
CA ALA A 81 -7.83 -12.84 6.29
C ALA A 81 -6.90 -14.05 6.05
N GLY A 82 -5.69 -13.84 5.51
CA GLY A 82 -4.71 -14.89 5.23
C GLY A 82 -4.96 -15.69 3.95
N LYS A 83 -5.94 -15.31 3.12
CA LYS A 83 -6.19 -16.01 1.85
C LYS A 83 -5.15 -15.57 0.80
N LYS A 84 -4.63 -16.52 0.04
CA LYS A 84 -3.72 -16.25 -1.09
C LYS A 84 -4.51 -15.63 -2.23
N VAL A 85 -4.38 -14.32 -2.43
CA VAL A 85 -5.07 -13.56 -3.48
C VAL A 85 -4.05 -12.73 -4.25
N SER A 86 -4.12 -12.77 -5.57
CA SER A 86 -3.28 -11.91 -6.41
C SER A 86 -3.81 -10.47 -6.40
N LEU A 87 -2.94 -9.54 -6.02
CA LEU A 87 -3.17 -8.09 -6.03
C LEU A 87 -2.41 -7.37 -7.17
N SER A 88 -1.69 -8.13 -8.03
CA SER A 88 -0.80 -7.58 -9.07
C SER A 88 -1.54 -6.82 -10.18
N SER A 89 -2.82 -7.16 -10.42
CA SER A 89 -3.66 -6.49 -11.44
C SER A 89 -4.26 -5.17 -11.00
N VAL A 90 -4.05 -4.75 -9.73
CA VAL A 90 -4.59 -3.48 -9.22
C VAL A 90 -3.81 -2.32 -9.82
N PRO A 91 -4.45 -1.38 -10.53
CA PRO A 91 -3.77 -0.25 -11.14
C PRO A 91 -3.30 0.74 -10.07
N LEU A 92 -2.00 1.07 -10.06
CA LEU A 92 -1.38 1.98 -9.09
C LEU A 92 -0.97 3.28 -9.76
N ASP A 93 -1.11 4.39 -9.06
CA ASP A 93 -0.61 5.68 -9.50
C ASP A 93 0.81 5.92 -8.99
N TRP A 94 1.76 5.80 -9.89
CA TRP A 94 3.19 5.97 -9.62
C TRP A 94 3.68 7.43 -9.73
N SER A 95 2.82 8.37 -10.14
CA SER A 95 3.21 9.74 -10.53
C SER A 95 3.86 10.55 -9.41
N SER A 96 3.50 10.27 -8.14
CA SER A 96 4.05 10.96 -6.97
C SER A 96 5.36 10.37 -6.45
N LEU A 97 5.88 9.32 -7.07
CA LEU A 97 7.06 8.59 -6.62
C LEU A 97 8.29 8.94 -7.46
N THR A 98 9.42 9.13 -6.80
CA THR A 98 10.70 9.32 -7.49
C THR A 98 11.11 8.06 -8.27
N PRO A 99 11.97 8.18 -9.30
CA PRO A 99 12.47 7.02 -10.06
C PRO A 99 13.09 5.94 -9.15
N PHE A 100 13.83 6.34 -8.12
CA PHE A 100 14.41 5.40 -7.15
C PHE A 100 13.34 4.67 -6.34
N GLN A 101 12.33 5.39 -5.82
CA GLN A 101 11.21 4.76 -5.11
C GLN A 101 10.46 3.78 -6.00
N GLN A 102 10.16 4.15 -7.24
CA GLN A 102 9.51 3.24 -8.20
C GLN A 102 10.34 1.97 -8.40
N LYS A 103 11.68 2.09 -8.59
CA LYS A 103 12.57 0.95 -8.77
C LYS A 103 12.55 0.01 -7.56
N VAL A 104 12.62 0.56 -6.34
CA VAL A 104 12.54 -0.21 -5.09
C VAL A 104 11.18 -0.91 -4.95
N LEU A 105 10.08 -0.17 -5.13
CA LEU A 105 8.74 -0.70 -4.94
C LEU A 105 8.38 -1.76 -5.99
N ARG A 106 8.80 -1.59 -7.24
CA ARG A 106 8.65 -2.62 -8.28
C ARG A 106 9.43 -3.89 -7.95
N ALA A 107 10.63 -3.77 -7.39
CA ALA A 107 11.40 -4.92 -6.93
C ALA A 107 10.73 -5.61 -5.72
N ALA A 108 10.20 -4.85 -4.77
CA ALA A 108 9.46 -5.38 -3.62
C ALA A 108 8.16 -6.10 -4.05
N ALA A 109 7.45 -5.58 -5.06
CA ALA A 109 6.22 -6.18 -5.59
C ALA A 109 6.43 -7.61 -6.14
N ARG A 110 7.67 -7.97 -6.48
CA ARG A 110 8.02 -9.31 -6.98
C ARG A 110 8.34 -10.32 -5.89
N ILE A 111 8.33 -9.94 -4.62
CA ILE A 111 8.56 -10.88 -3.50
C ILE A 111 7.29 -11.72 -3.33
N PRO A 112 7.35 -13.06 -3.48
CA PRO A 112 6.16 -13.90 -3.36
C PRO A 112 5.56 -13.88 -1.95
N CYS A 113 4.28 -14.24 -1.83
CA CYS A 113 3.62 -14.50 -0.56
C CYS A 113 4.32 -15.68 0.15
N GLY A 114 4.55 -15.56 1.45
CA GLY A 114 5.26 -16.55 2.24
C GLY A 114 6.78 -16.51 2.11
N SER A 115 7.33 -15.53 1.37
CA SER A 115 8.78 -15.33 1.21
C SER A 115 9.20 -13.97 1.73
N VAL A 116 10.45 -13.85 2.13
CA VAL A 116 11.07 -12.60 2.56
C VAL A 116 12.32 -12.27 1.75
N ALA A 117 12.65 -10.99 1.69
CA ALA A 117 13.94 -10.52 1.17
C ALA A 117 14.59 -9.60 2.20
N THR A 118 15.91 -9.44 2.15
CA THR A 118 16.59 -8.47 3.00
C THR A 118 16.68 -7.10 2.31
N TYR A 119 16.77 -6.01 3.10
CA TYR A 119 17.04 -4.68 2.54
C TYR A 119 18.27 -4.65 1.65
N GLY A 120 19.35 -5.31 2.07
CA GLY A 120 20.59 -5.44 1.28
C GLY A 120 20.41 -6.29 0.02
N GLY A 121 19.65 -7.39 0.10
CA GLY A 121 19.31 -8.23 -1.05
C GLY A 121 18.52 -7.47 -2.08
N LEU A 122 17.52 -6.67 -1.64
CA LEU A 122 16.73 -5.83 -2.52
C LEU A 122 17.58 -4.71 -3.14
N ALA A 123 18.47 -4.11 -2.35
CA ALA A 123 19.41 -3.09 -2.82
C ALA A 123 20.32 -3.63 -3.95
N ARG A 124 20.88 -4.83 -3.79
CA ARG A 124 21.66 -5.50 -4.86
C ARG A 124 20.83 -5.74 -6.12
N LYS A 125 19.60 -6.25 -5.97
CA LYS A 125 18.69 -6.48 -7.12
C LYS A 125 18.38 -5.23 -7.95
N ILE A 126 18.41 -4.05 -7.34
CA ILE A 126 18.16 -2.80 -8.06
C ILE A 126 19.43 -2.08 -8.53
N GLY A 127 20.60 -2.73 -8.43
CA GLY A 127 21.89 -2.15 -8.82
C GLY A 127 22.39 -1.06 -7.86
N SER A 128 22.06 -1.14 -6.58
CA SER A 128 22.49 -0.20 -5.53
C SER A 128 23.00 -0.97 -4.29
N PRO A 129 24.11 -1.74 -4.39
CA PRO A 129 24.53 -2.70 -3.37
C PRO A 129 24.78 -2.07 -1.99
N ARG A 130 25.22 -0.81 -1.93
CA ARG A 130 25.40 -0.05 -0.68
C ARG A 130 24.13 0.66 -0.21
N GLY A 131 23.00 0.53 -0.94
CA GLY A 131 21.78 1.29 -0.77
C GLY A 131 20.76 0.73 0.24
N ALA A 132 21.10 -0.20 1.12
CA ALA A 132 20.15 -0.86 2.02
C ALA A 132 19.33 0.13 2.87
N ARG A 133 19.95 1.20 3.41
CA ARG A 133 19.27 2.25 4.17
C ARG A 133 18.33 3.07 3.28
N ALA A 134 18.74 3.43 2.06
CA ALA A 134 17.92 4.14 1.09
C ALA A 134 16.70 3.30 0.65
N VAL A 135 16.89 1.99 0.46
CA VAL A 135 15.80 1.03 0.21
C VAL A 135 14.82 1.02 1.38
N GLY A 136 15.30 0.96 2.62
CA GLY A 136 14.46 1.05 3.82
C GLY A 136 13.62 2.32 3.85
N ASN A 137 14.23 3.48 3.55
CA ASN A 137 13.52 4.77 3.47
C ASN A 137 12.48 4.80 2.35
N ALA A 138 12.77 4.23 1.19
CA ALA A 138 11.83 4.13 0.08
C ALA A 138 10.63 3.24 0.42
N LEU A 139 10.87 2.08 1.04
CA LEU A 139 9.82 1.17 1.52
C LEU A 139 9.00 1.81 2.64
N GLY A 140 9.61 2.59 3.53
CA GLY A 140 8.94 3.34 4.59
C GLY A 140 7.96 4.39 4.07
N ARG A 141 8.15 4.85 2.84
CA ARG A 141 7.26 5.80 2.14
C ARG A 141 6.31 5.13 1.14
N ASN A 142 6.19 3.80 1.16
CA ASN A 142 5.29 3.05 0.28
C ASN A 142 3.83 3.53 0.44
N PRO A 143 3.19 4.11 -0.60
CA PRO A 143 1.80 4.53 -0.52
C PRO A 143 0.81 3.38 -0.75
N PHE A 144 1.29 2.18 -1.09
CA PHE A 144 0.50 1.03 -1.51
C PHE A 144 0.76 -0.23 -0.64
N PRO A 145 0.76 -0.15 0.71
CA PRO A 145 1.01 -1.33 1.54
C PRO A 145 0.02 -2.45 1.18
N LEU A 146 0.39 -3.72 1.34
CA LEU A 146 -0.28 -4.93 0.84
C LEU A 146 -0.25 -5.07 -0.69
N LEU A 147 -0.63 -4.05 -1.47
CA LEU A 147 -0.54 -4.06 -2.93
C LEU A 147 0.93 -4.16 -3.37
N ILE A 148 1.81 -3.49 -2.63
CA ILE A 148 3.25 -3.67 -2.68
C ILE A 148 3.70 -4.16 -1.31
N PRO A 149 4.16 -5.41 -1.20
CA PRO A 149 4.37 -6.09 0.07
C PRO A 149 5.69 -5.67 0.76
N CYS A 150 5.80 -4.41 1.17
CA CYS A 150 6.97 -3.90 1.88
C CYS A 150 7.21 -4.60 3.24
N HIS A 151 6.18 -5.23 3.81
CA HIS A 151 6.29 -6.06 5.01
C HIS A 151 7.15 -7.32 4.80
N ARG A 152 7.32 -7.81 3.57
CA ARG A 152 8.19 -8.96 3.24
C ARG A 152 9.69 -8.60 3.18
N VAL A 153 10.06 -7.35 3.47
CA VAL A 153 11.47 -6.94 3.51
C VAL A 153 11.93 -6.80 4.96
N ILE A 154 12.98 -7.57 5.33
CA ILE A 154 13.50 -7.71 6.69
C ILE A 154 14.97 -7.30 6.76
N LYS A 155 15.58 -7.27 7.94
CA LYS A 155 17.01 -7.03 8.12
C LYS A 155 17.85 -8.23 7.65
N GLY A 156 19.14 -8.01 7.41
CA GLY A 156 20.10 -9.05 7.01
C GLY A 156 20.45 -10.05 8.13
N ASP A 157 20.28 -9.64 9.38
CA ASP A 157 20.46 -10.44 10.59
C ASP A 157 19.21 -11.28 10.98
N GLY A 158 18.19 -11.32 10.11
CA GLY A 158 16.91 -11.98 10.40
C GLY A 158 15.90 -11.11 11.18
N GLY A 159 16.33 -9.98 11.72
CA GLY A 159 15.46 -9.07 12.47
C GLY A 159 14.36 -8.46 11.58
N ILE A 160 13.19 -8.26 12.16
CA ILE A 160 11.98 -7.83 11.41
C ILE A 160 12.13 -6.47 10.70
N GLY A 161 12.95 -5.56 11.24
CA GLY A 161 13.07 -4.19 10.71
C GLY A 161 11.84 -3.31 10.98
N GLY A 162 11.87 -2.08 10.50
CA GLY A 162 10.79 -1.11 10.68
C GLY A 162 9.57 -1.38 9.80
N PHE A 163 8.44 -0.72 10.16
CA PHE A 163 7.23 -0.67 9.35
C PHE A 163 6.52 0.68 9.57
N SER A 164 6.18 1.36 8.50
CA SER A 164 5.65 2.75 8.54
C SER A 164 4.13 2.86 8.72
N GLY A 165 3.42 1.75 8.81
CA GLY A 165 1.99 1.75 9.11
C GLY A 165 1.70 2.25 10.53
N VAL A 166 0.50 2.78 10.79
CA VAL A 166 0.08 3.33 12.10
C VAL A 166 0.25 2.32 13.24
N ALA A 167 0.07 1.02 12.95
CA ALA A 167 0.28 -0.06 13.91
C ALA A 167 1.73 -0.59 13.95
N GLY A 168 2.67 0.01 13.20
CA GLY A 168 4.11 -0.26 13.27
C GLY A 168 4.51 -1.72 13.10
N VAL A 169 5.59 -2.11 13.78
CA VAL A 169 6.16 -3.46 13.73
C VAL A 169 5.17 -4.58 14.12
N PRO A 170 4.27 -4.41 15.11
CA PRO A 170 3.25 -5.43 15.40
C PRO A 170 2.39 -5.81 14.20
N LEU A 171 1.99 -4.83 13.37
CA LEU A 171 1.24 -5.12 12.15
C LEU A 171 2.08 -5.87 11.12
N LYS A 172 3.37 -5.54 10.99
CA LYS A 172 4.29 -6.27 10.11
C LYS A 172 4.41 -7.74 10.52
N LYS A 173 4.58 -8.02 11.82
CA LYS A 173 4.59 -9.39 12.37
C LYS A 173 3.30 -10.13 12.02
N LYS A 174 2.15 -9.48 12.25
CA LYS A 174 0.84 -10.06 11.93
C LYS A 174 0.71 -10.41 10.44
N LEU A 175 1.13 -9.50 9.55
CA LEU A 175 1.08 -9.73 8.10
C LEU A 175 1.96 -10.90 7.67
N LEU A 176 3.19 -10.97 8.18
CA LEU A 176 4.11 -12.08 7.90
C LEU A 176 3.54 -13.42 8.42
N GLY A 177 2.98 -13.44 9.63
CA GLY A 177 2.32 -14.61 10.20
C GLY A 177 1.12 -15.08 9.37
N LEU A 178 0.28 -14.15 8.85
CA LEU A 178 -0.82 -14.48 7.93
C LEU A 178 -0.34 -15.12 6.62
N GLU A 179 0.90 -14.87 6.23
CA GLU A 179 1.54 -15.46 5.05
C GLU A 179 2.33 -16.75 5.36
N GLY A 180 2.31 -17.21 6.63
CA GLY A 180 3.02 -18.41 7.07
C GLY A 180 4.53 -18.19 7.30
N VAL A 181 4.98 -16.93 7.39
CA VAL A 181 6.39 -16.61 7.68
C VAL A 181 6.60 -16.53 9.20
N CYS A 182 7.34 -17.49 9.75
CA CYS A 182 7.84 -17.44 11.12
C CYS A 182 9.22 -16.75 11.11
N LEU A 183 9.33 -15.61 11.80
CA LEU A 183 10.62 -14.99 12.09
C LEU A 183 11.05 -15.48 13.48
N VAL A 184 12.24 -16.04 13.55
CA VAL A 184 12.88 -16.49 14.79
C VAL A 184 13.38 -15.30 15.57
#